data_6101ded4e30d525c7227abd3b38a1dc0
#
_entry.id   6101ded4e30d525c7227abd3b38a1dc0
#
_cell.length_a   1.000
_cell.length_b   1.000
_cell.length_c   1.000
_cell.angle_alpha   90.00
_cell.angle_beta   90.00
_cell.angle_gamma   90.00
#
_symmetry.space_group_name_H-M   'P 1'
#
loop_
_entity.id
_entity.type
_entity.pdbx_description
1 polymer ?
#
loop_
_entity_poly.entity_id
_entity_poly.type
_entity_poly.pdbx_seq_one_letter_code
_entity_poly.pdbx_strand_id
1 'polypeptide(L)'
;IPPGGSLKTEKHFYDKLIYILRGRGATEVGWGNGSGKKVTFEWGEGGLFAVPLNSTHRMFNGTREPVKYLAVTSAPILMDLVHDTEFIFGCDYAFEQRFNGRPDYFVPTSDRGQPVQGFWRWESNFIADARAATLDSAERKGAGVRITALEMGGSSLVGHIAEWPVGRYHKSHHHHGGAILLILRSKGYTLMWPKEAGIRPYKEGYGNEVVKVDWKEGSFLSPPTGWFHQHFNTGAEPARQLAFRYTTQSGKYRLGIGKALNREGVRTSTRE
;
A
#
# COMPACT_ATOMS: atom_id res chain seq x y z
N ILE A 1 -19.63 0.35 -5.43
CA ILE A 1 -20.28 0.41 -6.75
C ILE A 1 -21.49 -0.51 -6.70
N PRO A 2 -22.72 0.02 -6.91
CA PRO A 2 -23.92 -0.81 -6.88
C PRO A 2 -23.92 -1.86 -8.01
N PRO A 3 -24.75 -2.92 -7.88
CA PRO A 3 -24.93 -3.90 -8.93
C PRO A 3 -25.30 -3.26 -10.27
N GLY A 4 -24.64 -3.69 -11.36
CA GLY A 4 -24.83 -3.17 -12.70
C GLY A 4 -24.39 -1.70 -12.90
N GLY A 5 -23.80 -1.09 -11.87
CA GLY A 5 -23.42 0.32 -11.87
C GLY A 5 -21.98 0.57 -12.33
N SER A 6 -21.68 1.86 -12.51
CA SER A 6 -20.32 2.31 -12.79
C SER A 6 -20.05 3.65 -12.11
N LEU A 7 -18.79 3.94 -11.89
CA LEU A 7 -18.35 5.25 -11.43
C LEU A 7 -18.32 6.23 -12.59
N LYS A 8 -18.25 7.53 -12.30
CA LYS A 8 -17.89 8.53 -13.31
C LYS A 8 -16.46 8.33 -13.78
N THR A 9 -16.15 8.74 -14.99
CA THR A 9 -14.77 8.79 -15.47
C THR A 9 -13.99 9.81 -14.65
N GLU A 10 -12.85 9.39 -14.14
CA GLU A 10 -11.92 10.24 -13.39
C GLU A 10 -10.64 10.46 -14.20
N LYS A 11 -10.00 11.61 -14.00
CA LYS A 11 -8.63 11.93 -14.43
C LYS A 11 -8.01 12.84 -13.38
N HIS A 12 -6.78 12.59 -12.99
CA HIS A 12 -6.11 13.38 -11.97
C HIS A 12 -4.60 13.22 -11.99
N PHE A 13 -3.90 14.26 -11.60
CA PHE A 13 -2.44 14.34 -11.52
C PHE A 13 -1.92 13.91 -10.13
N TYR A 14 -2.39 12.79 -9.60
CA TYR A 14 -1.85 12.16 -8.40
C TYR A 14 -1.89 10.64 -8.54
N ASP A 15 -1.01 9.96 -7.82
CA ASP A 15 -0.98 8.50 -7.81
C ASP A 15 -2.17 7.92 -7.05
N LYS A 16 -2.71 6.80 -7.56
CA LYS A 16 -3.85 6.09 -7.00
C LYS A 16 -3.63 4.58 -7.09
N LEU A 17 -3.69 3.91 -5.95
CA LEU A 17 -3.76 2.45 -5.85
C LEU A 17 -5.18 2.05 -5.44
N ILE A 18 -5.70 1.00 -6.04
CA ILE A 18 -7.02 0.47 -5.74
C ILE A 18 -6.88 -0.97 -5.26
N TYR A 19 -7.46 -1.25 -4.08
CA TYR A 19 -7.58 -2.59 -3.53
C TYR A 19 -9.06 -2.99 -3.46
N ILE A 20 -9.41 -4.16 -4.00
CA ILE A 20 -10.78 -4.66 -4.01
C ILE A 20 -11.06 -5.42 -2.72
N LEU A 21 -11.90 -4.84 -1.87
CA LEU A 21 -12.30 -5.42 -0.58
C LEU A 21 -13.34 -6.52 -0.75
N ARG A 22 -14.25 -6.37 -1.73
CA ARG A 22 -15.31 -7.33 -2.01
C ARG A 22 -15.85 -7.15 -3.42
N GLY A 23 -16.21 -8.25 -4.06
CA GLY A 23 -16.85 -8.27 -5.37
C GLY A 23 -15.84 -8.35 -6.52
N ARG A 24 -16.36 -8.18 -7.73
CA ARG A 24 -15.59 -8.23 -8.97
C ARG A 24 -16.15 -7.24 -9.99
N GLY A 25 -15.32 -6.85 -10.93
CA GLY A 25 -15.68 -5.90 -11.96
C GLY A 25 -14.57 -5.66 -12.96
N ALA A 26 -14.63 -4.55 -13.64
CA ALA A 26 -13.64 -4.15 -14.64
C ALA A 26 -13.27 -2.68 -14.49
N THR A 27 -12.10 -2.32 -14.98
CA THR A 27 -11.68 -0.92 -15.12
C THR A 27 -11.26 -0.66 -16.55
N GLU A 28 -11.80 0.38 -17.13
CA GLU A 28 -11.36 0.96 -18.39
C GLU A 28 -10.35 2.07 -18.10
N VAL A 29 -9.20 2.06 -18.74
CA VAL A 29 -8.15 3.07 -18.64
C VAL A 29 -7.84 3.61 -20.03
N GLY A 30 -7.98 4.93 -20.19
CA GLY A 30 -7.64 5.64 -21.41
C GLY A 30 -6.34 6.44 -21.27
N TRP A 31 -5.62 6.63 -22.38
CA TRP A 31 -4.38 7.43 -22.40
C TRP A 31 -4.27 8.26 -23.67
N GLY A 32 -3.34 9.22 -23.64
CA GLY A 32 -3.16 10.15 -24.76
C GLY A 32 -4.30 11.19 -24.83
N ASN A 33 -3.97 12.42 -25.14
CA ASN A 33 -4.91 13.53 -25.18
C ASN A 33 -6.02 13.32 -26.21
N GLY A 34 -7.19 12.82 -25.75
CA GLY A 34 -8.35 12.64 -26.61
C GLY A 34 -8.20 11.56 -27.70
N SER A 35 -7.16 10.71 -27.65
CA SER A 35 -6.90 9.67 -28.66
C SER A 35 -7.98 8.61 -28.77
N GLY A 36 -8.90 8.56 -27.79
CA GLY A 36 -9.94 7.52 -27.71
C GLY A 36 -9.41 6.11 -27.42
N LYS A 37 -8.10 5.93 -27.28
CA LYS A 37 -7.48 4.63 -27.01
C LYS A 37 -7.73 4.22 -25.57
N LYS A 38 -8.16 2.97 -25.36
CA LYS A 38 -8.52 2.44 -24.05
C LYS A 38 -8.10 1.00 -23.90
N VAL A 39 -7.76 0.62 -22.67
CA VAL A 39 -7.53 -0.76 -22.23
C VAL A 39 -8.51 -1.07 -21.12
N THR A 40 -9.13 -2.25 -21.18
CA THR A 40 -10.02 -2.75 -20.13
C THR A 40 -9.43 -4.01 -19.53
N PHE A 41 -9.45 -4.10 -18.20
CA PHE A 41 -9.04 -5.29 -17.47
C PHE A 41 -10.03 -5.61 -16.35
N GLU A 42 -10.13 -6.88 -16.02
CA GLU A 42 -11.01 -7.38 -14.97
C GLU A 42 -10.26 -7.57 -13.66
N TRP A 43 -10.97 -7.44 -12.57
CA TRP A 43 -10.46 -7.64 -11.22
C TRP A 43 -11.50 -8.30 -10.32
N GLY A 44 -11.02 -8.99 -9.30
CA GLY A 44 -11.83 -9.62 -8.26
C GLY A 44 -11.41 -9.20 -6.86
N GLU A 45 -12.05 -9.78 -5.88
CA GLU A 45 -11.74 -9.57 -4.47
C GLU A 45 -10.28 -9.94 -4.14
N GLY A 46 -9.60 -9.08 -3.41
CA GLY A 46 -8.15 -9.19 -3.16
C GLY A 46 -7.28 -8.55 -4.22
N GLY A 47 -7.86 -8.16 -5.37
CA GLY A 47 -7.15 -7.48 -6.45
C GLY A 47 -6.56 -6.13 -6.00
N LEU A 48 -5.32 -5.87 -6.38
CA LEU A 48 -4.62 -4.61 -6.11
C LEU A 48 -3.99 -4.11 -7.40
N PHE A 49 -4.30 -2.89 -7.82
CA PHE A 49 -3.76 -2.31 -9.04
C PHE A 49 -3.46 -0.81 -8.90
N ALA A 50 -2.53 -0.35 -9.74
CA ALA A 50 -2.18 1.05 -9.87
C ALA A 50 -2.92 1.68 -11.04
N VAL A 51 -3.57 2.82 -10.82
CA VAL A 51 -4.07 3.65 -11.91
C VAL A 51 -2.89 4.43 -12.49
N PRO A 52 -2.63 4.35 -13.81
CA PRO A 52 -1.53 5.10 -14.40
C PRO A 52 -1.72 6.61 -14.22
N LEU A 53 -0.65 7.31 -13.88
CA LEU A 53 -0.70 8.74 -13.57
C LEU A 53 -1.34 9.54 -14.72
N ASN A 54 -2.29 10.38 -14.37
CA ASN A 54 -3.01 11.29 -15.27
C ASN A 54 -3.73 10.60 -16.45
N SER A 55 -4.00 9.30 -16.35
CA SER A 55 -4.86 8.58 -17.27
C SER A 55 -6.34 8.78 -16.93
N THR A 56 -7.22 8.74 -17.91
CA THR A 56 -8.65 8.60 -17.64
C THR A 56 -8.94 7.19 -17.16
N HIS A 57 -9.79 7.03 -16.17
CA HIS A 57 -10.19 5.70 -15.72
C HIS A 57 -11.64 5.66 -15.24
N ARG A 58 -12.27 4.52 -15.42
CA ARG A 58 -13.65 4.28 -15.01
C ARG A 58 -13.82 2.84 -14.54
N MET A 59 -14.42 2.66 -13.38
CA MET A 59 -14.71 1.33 -12.82
C MET A 59 -16.15 0.92 -13.06
N PHE A 60 -16.35 -0.36 -13.35
CA PHE A 60 -17.64 -0.98 -13.66
C PHE A 60 -17.90 -2.17 -12.76
N ASN A 61 -19.13 -2.30 -12.32
CA ASN A 61 -19.65 -3.50 -11.67
C ASN A 61 -20.73 -4.14 -12.56
N GLY A 62 -20.33 -5.08 -13.39
CA GLY A 62 -21.27 -5.86 -14.25
C GLY A 62 -21.95 -7.02 -13.52
N THR A 63 -21.84 -7.12 -12.19
CA THR A 63 -22.38 -8.23 -11.39
C THR A 63 -23.65 -7.85 -10.65
N ARG A 64 -24.28 -8.85 -10.00
CA ARG A 64 -25.49 -8.67 -9.19
C ARG A 64 -25.18 -8.30 -7.72
N GLU A 65 -23.91 -8.32 -7.32
CA GLU A 65 -23.46 -8.02 -5.97
C GLU A 65 -22.76 -6.65 -5.94
N PRO A 66 -22.86 -5.90 -4.84
CA PRO A 66 -22.15 -4.63 -4.72
C PRO A 66 -20.63 -4.84 -4.61
N VAL A 67 -19.87 -3.94 -5.22
CA VAL A 67 -18.42 -3.89 -5.07
C VAL A 67 -18.04 -2.90 -3.99
N LYS A 68 -17.10 -3.30 -3.12
CA LYS A 68 -16.40 -2.41 -2.17
C LYS A 68 -14.92 -2.38 -2.53
N TYR A 69 -14.36 -1.20 -2.58
CA TYR A 69 -12.92 -1.02 -2.81
C TYR A 69 -12.35 0.05 -1.89
N LEU A 70 -11.06 0.01 -1.71
CA LEU A 70 -10.24 1.04 -1.08
C LEU A 70 -9.43 1.74 -2.15
N ALA A 71 -9.42 3.05 -2.16
CA ALA A 71 -8.47 3.86 -2.93
C ALA A 71 -7.48 4.52 -1.97
N VAL A 72 -6.19 4.34 -2.24
CA VAL A 72 -5.10 5.04 -1.55
C VAL A 72 -4.47 6.00 -2.55
N THR A 73 -4.36 7.27 -2.19
CA THR A 73 -3.91 8.32 -3.12
C THR A 73 -2.82 9.19 -2.52
N SER A 74 -2.01 9.81 -3.38
CA SER A 74 -1.10 10.90 -3.02
C SER A 74 -1.76 12.29 -3.14
N ALA A 75 -3.08 12.35 -3.32
CA ALA A 75 -3.84 13.58 -3.54
C ALA A 75 -3.56 14.67 -2.48
N PRO A 76 -3.59 14.39 -1.15
CA PRO A 76 -3.37 15.44 -0.16
C PRO A 76 -2.01 16.13 -0.33
N ILE A 77 -0.97 15.36 -0.66
CA ILE A 77 0.39 15.89 -0.86
C ILE A 77 0.43 16.77 -2.11
N LEU A 78 -0.19 16.33 -3.20
CA LEU A 78 -0.21 17.09 -4.45
C LEU A 78 -1.05 18.37 -4.30
N MET A 79 -2.18 18.30 -3.62
CA MET A 79 -3.02 19.46 -3.35
C MET A 79 -2.30 20.50 -2.50
N ASP A 80 -1.57 20.05 -1.48
CA ASP A 80 -0.79 20.91 -0.59
C ASP A 80 0.45 21.51 -1.28
N LEU A 81 1.02 20.81 -2.26
CA LEU A 81 2.19 21.26 -3.00
C LEU A 81 1.84 22.22 -4.14
N VAL A 82 0.77 21.96 -4.88
CA VAL A 82 0.46 22.62 -6.15
C VAL A 82 -0.54 23.78 -5.96
N HIS A 83 -1.47 23.68 -5.02
CA HIS A 83 -2.54 24.67 -4.75
C HIS A 83 -3.36 25.09 -5.99
N ASP A 84 -3.43 24.22 -7.00
CA ASP A 84 -4.14 24.48 -8.27
C ASP A 84 -4.94 23.24 -8.66
N THR A 85 -6.25 23.30 -8.47
CA THR A 85 -7.17 22.20 -8.80
C THR A 85 -7.36 22.04 -10.31
N GLU A 86 -7.26 23.11 -11.10
CA GLU A 86 -7.36 23.01 -12.55
C GLU A 86 -6.17 22.27 -13.11
N PHE A 87 -4.96 22.53 -12.61
CA PHE A 87 -3.80 21.74 -12.96
C PHE A 87 -3.95 20.28 -12.58
N ILE A 88 -4.39 19.99 -11.35
CA ILE A 88 -4.49 18.61 -10.82
C ILE A 88 -5.50 17.77 -11.60
N PHE A 89 -6.63 18.34 -12.01
CA PHE A 89 -7.70 17.62 -12.69
C PHE A 89 -7.80 17.90 -14.19
N GLY A 90 -7.22 18.99 -14.66
CA GLY A 90 -7.27 19.42 -16.06
C GLY A 90 -5.97 19.22 -16.84
N CYS A 91 -4.86 18.80 -16.17
CA CYS A 91 -3.60 18.56 -16.86
C CYS A 91 -3.78 17.61 -18.04
N ASP A 92 -3.37 18.02 -19.23
CA ASP A 92 -3.53 17.25 -20.45
C ASP A 92 -2.28 16.45 -20.86
N TYR A 93 -1.21 16.56 -20.09
CA TYR A 93 0.03 15.83 -20.37
C TYR A 93 -0.14 14.32 -20.21
N ALA A 94 0.22 13.58 -21.25
CA ALA A 94 0.22 12.12 -21.22
C ALA A 94 1.60 11.59 -20.80
N PHE A 95 1.63 10.83 -19.71
CA PHE A 95 2.85 10.17 -19.23
C PHE A 95 3.09 8.85 -19.96
N GLU A 96 3.32 8.90 -21.28
CA GLU A 96 3.47 7.72 -22.15
C GLU A 96 4.62 6.79 -21.73
N GLN A 97 5.64 7.33 -21.09
CA GLN A 97 6.75 6.55 -20.53
C GLN A 97 6.29 5.63 -19.36
N ARG A 98 5.24 6.02 -18.65
CA ARG A 98 4.66 5.22 -17.58
C ARG A 98 3.57 4.28 -18.09
N PHE A 99 2.74 4.77 -19.01
CA PHE A 99 1.67 4.00 -19.62
C PHE A 99 1.36 4.51 -21.03
N ASN A 100 1.50 3.64 -22.01
CA ASN A 100 1.24 3.90 -23.43
C ASN A 100 0.12 3.03 -24.01
N GLY A 101 -0.68 2.39 -23.15
CA GLY A 101 -1.77 1.51 -23.54
C GLY A 101 -1.34 0.10 -23.96
N ARG A 102 -0.14 -0.32 -23.59
CA ARG A 102 0.30 -1.68 -23.86
C ARG A 102 -0.64 -2.69 -23.20
N PRO A 103 -1.04 -3.76 -23.91
CA PRO A 103 -2.08 -4.68 -23.45
C PRO A 103 -1.65 -5.53 -22.23
N ASP A 104 -0.35 -5.72 -22.02
CA ASP A 104 0.23 -6.48 -20.92
C ASP A 104 0.35 -5.69 -19.60
N TYR A 105 0.05 -4.38 -19.61
CA TYR A 105 0.23 -3.52 -18.44
C TYR A 105 -0.54 -4.01 -17.20
N PHE A 106 -1.75 -4.52 -17.38
CA PHE A 106 -2.60 -5.05 -16.33
C PHE A 106 -2.67 -6.59 -16.30
N VAL A 107 -1.71 -7.26 -16.91
CA VAL A 107 -1.57 -8.70 -16.74
C VAL A 107 -0.91 -8.96 -15.37
N PRO A 108 -1.53 -9.78 -14.50
CA PRO A 108 -0.92 -10.10 -13.21
C PRO A 108 0.42 -10.80 -13.44
N THR A 109 1.47 -10.27 -12.85
CA THR A 109 2.80 -10.89 -12.92
C THR A 109 3.18 -11.46 -11.56
N SER A 110 3.95 -12.53 -11.59
CA SER A 110 4.64 -13.08 -10.42
C SER A 110 6.12 -12.68 -10.41
N ASP A 111 6.53 -11.84 -11.35
CA ASP A 111 7.92 -11.44 -11.49
C ASP A 111 8.34 -10.63 -10.28
N ARG A 112 9.41 -11.09 -9.67
CA ARG A 112 10.02 -10.46 -8.52
C ARG A 112 11.15 -9.58 -9.00
N GLY A 113 11.11 -8.32 -8.59
CA GLY A 113 12.21 -7.40 -8.82
C GLY A 113 13.43 -7.74 -7.98
N GLN A 114 14.38 -6.82 -7.95
CA GLN A 114 15.61 -6.97 -7.19
C GLN A 114 15.36 -6.98 -5.67
N PRO A 115 16.18 -7.70 -4.88
CA PRO A 115 16.06 -7.68 -3.43
C PRO A 115 16.33 -6.27 -2.89
N VAL A 116 15.40 -5.76 -2.08
CA VAL A 116 15.51 -4.47 -1.41
C VAL A 116 15.60 -4.71 0.09
N GLN A 117 16.76 -4.39 0.70
CA GLN A 117 16.95 -4.49 2.14
C GLN A 117 16.69 -5.91 2.72
N GLY A 118 17.00 -6.94 1.92
CA GLY A 118 16.88 -8.35 2.30
C GLY A 118 15.50 -8.95 2.18
N PHE A 119 14.57 -8.32 1.44
CA PHE A 119 13.41 -8.98 0.87
C PHE A 119 13.18 -8.52 -0.56
N TRP A 120 12.49 -9.36 -1.29
CA TRP A 120 12.19 -9.11 -2.67
C TRP A 120 11.20 -7.95 -2.81
N ARG A 121 11.40 -7.16 -3.85
CA ARG A 121 10.48 -6.14 -4.31
C ARG A 121 9.73 -6.68 -5.53
N TRP A 122 8.45 -6.79 -5.41
CA TRP A 122 7.58 -7.16 -6.52
C TRP A 122 7.18 -5.92 -7.30
N GLU A 123 7.64 -5.80 -8.52
CA GLU A 123 7.25 -4.76 -9.46
C GLU A 123 6.07 -5.30 -10.28
N SER A 124 4.92 -4.66 -10.16
CA SER A 124 3.71 -5.03 -10.87
C SER A 124 2.80 -3.83 -11.02
N ASN A 125 1.93 -3.87 -12.02
CA ASN A 125 0.85 -2.88 -12.15
C ASN A 125 -0.48 -3.45 -11.64
N PHE A 126 -0.57 -4.78 -11.55
CA PHE A 126 -1.74 -5.51 -11.07
C PHE A 126 -1.36 -6.80 -10.36
N ILE A 127 -1.88 -6.98 -9.15
CA ILE A 127 -1.81 -8.21 -8.36
C ILE A 127 -3.22 -8.77 -8.28
N ALA A 128 -3.42 -9.99 -8.77
CA ALA A 128 -4.75 -10.60 -8.87
C ALA A 128 -5.40 -10.84 -7.50
N ASP A 129 -4.62 -11.30 -6.51
CA ASP A 129 -5.08 -11.47 -5.12
C ASP A 129 -3.91 -11.27 -4.13
N ALA A 130 -3.90 -10.15 -3.42
CA ALA A 130 -2.90 -9.86 -2.39
C ALA A 130 -2.99 -10.80 -1.17
N ARG A 131 -4.15 -11.43 -0.94
CA ARG A 131 -4.34 -12.39 0.14
C ARG A 131 -3.65 -13.72 -0.13
N ALA A 132 -3.48 -14.07 -1.42
CA ALA A 132 -2.83 -15.29 -1.87
C ALA A 132 -1.37 -15.09 -2.33
N ALA A 133 -0.90 -13.83 -2.37
CA ALA A 133 0.44 -13.49 -2.86
C ALA A 133 1.55 -14.27 -2.12
N THR A 134 2.54 -14.76 -2.86
CA THR A 134 3.72 -15.42 -2.30
C THR A 134 4.62 -14.39 -1.60
N LEU A 135 5.08 -14.73 -0.41
CA LEU A 135 5.92 -13.87 0.41
C LEU A 135 7.26 -14.53 0.71
N ASP A 136 8.29 -13.71 0.85
CA ASP A 136 9.65 -14.16 1.16
C ASP A 136 9.89 -14.15 2.67
N SER A 137 10.82 -15.02 3.13
CA SER A 137 11.20 -15.05 4.53
C SER A 137 11.82 -13.73 4.99
N ALA A 138 11.42 -13.27 6.16
CA ALA A 138 11.86 -12.03 6.78
C ALA A 138 12.09 -12.17 8.29
N GLU A 139 12.80 -13.22 8.70
CA GLU A 139 13.05 -13.62 10.10
C GLU A 139 13.57 -12.47 10.99
N ARG A 140 14.34 -11.55 10.41
CA ARG A 140 14.77 -10.35 11.14
C ARG A 140 13.62 -9.46 11.64
N LYS A 141 12.43 -9.62 11.06
CA LYS A 141 11.19 -8.89 11.46
C LYS A 141 10.40 -9.60 12.55
N GLY A 142 10.76 -10.84 12.87
CA GLY A 142 10.12 -11.73 13.82
C GLY A 142 10.17 -13.17 13.34
N ALA A 143 10.09 -14.12 14.26
CA ALA A 143 10.15 -15.54 13.94
C ALA A 143 8.98 -15.95 13.04
N GLY A 144 9.29 -16.52 11.88
CA GLY A 144 8.34 -16.96 10.87
C GLY A 144 7.69 -15.81 10.08
N VAL A 145 8.12 -14.55 10.26
CA VAL A 145 7.60 -13.43 9.49
C VAL A 145 8.02 -13.55 8.03
N ARG A 146 7.08 -13.29 7.14
CA ARG A 146 7.27 -13.25 5.69
C ARG A 146 6.81 -11.89 5.15
N ILE A 147 7.56 -11.34 4.20
CA ILE A 147 7.24 -10.03 3.60
C ILE A 147 7.64 -10.00 2.13
N THR A 148 6.81 -9.36 1.32
CA THR A 148 7.19 -8.93 -0.02
C THR A 148 6.89 -7.43 -0.15
N ALA A 149 7.88 -6.64 -0.54
CA ALA A 149 7.68 -5.23 -0.88
C ALA A 149 7.03 -5.10 -2.26
N LEU A 150 6.21 -4.08 -2.43
CA LEU A 150 5.47 -3.82 -3.65
C LEU A 150 5.87 -2.47 -4.24
N GLU A 151 6.13 -2.45 -5.54
CA GLU A 151 6.16 -1.25 -6.36
C GLU A 151 5.15 -1.41 -7.49
N MET A 152 4.27 -0.44 -7.63
CA MET A 152 3.13 -0.56 -8.53
C MET A 152 3.02 0.66 -9.44
N GLY A 153 3.00 0.40 -10.75
CA GLY A 153 2.70 1.38 -11.79
C GLY A 153 3.62 2.59 -11.84
N GLY A 154 4.85 2.47 -11.35
CA GLY A 154 5.71 3.64 -11.26
C GLY A 154 5.22 4.69 -10.24
N SER A 155 4.30 4.31 -9.34
CA SER A 155 3.67 5.19 -8.36
C SER A 155 4.63 5.62 -7.25
N SER A 156 4.40 6.82 -6.69
CA SER A 156 5.01 7.26 -5.43
C SER A 156 4.41 6.56 -4.21
N LEU A 157 3.28 5.89 -4.38
CA LEU A 157 2.69 5.01 -3.38
C LEU A 157 3.31 3.62 -3.50
N VAL A 158 3.99 3.19 -2.46
CA VAL A 158 4.55 1.85 -2.37
C VAL A 158 3.91 1.09 -1.22
N GLY A 159 4.10 -0.22 -1.20
CA GLY A 159 3.52 -1.04 -0.15
C GLY A 159 4.39 -2.23 0.22
N HIS A 160 3.84 -3.04 1.08
CA HIS A 160 4.31 -4.38 1.32
C HIS A 160 3.16 -5.25 1.85
N ILE A 161 3.22 -6.52 1.54
CA ILE A 161 2.40 -7.52 2.20
C ILE A 161 3.28 -8.20 3.23
N ALA A 162 2.79 -8.30 4.47
CA ALA A 162 3.47 -8.99 5.56
C ALA A 162 2.56 -10.06 6.15
N GLU A 163 3.16 -11.17 6.56
CA GLU A 163 2.48 -12.27 7.23
C GLU A 163 3.30 -12.76 8.41
N TRP A 164 2.64 -13.10 9.52
CA TRP A 164 3.28 -13.72 10.68
C TRP A 164 2.40 -14.81 11.29
N PRO A 165 3.02 -15.90 11.81
CA PRO A 165 2.30 -17.08 12.26
C PRO A 165 1.40 -16.84 13.48
N VAL A 166 0.59 -17.83 13.79
CA VAL A 166 -0.24 -17.89 15.01
C VAL A 166 0.64 -17.75 16.26
N GLY A 167 0.19 -16.92 17.20
CA GLY A 167 0.90 -16.68 18.46
C GLY A 167 2.25 -15.96 18.30
N ARG A 168 2.51 -15.40 17.12
CA ARG A 168 3.73 -14.65 16.84
C ARG A 168 3.45 -13.16 16.66
N TYR A 169 4.53 -12.40 16.57
CA TYR A 169 4.47 -10.95 16.42
C TYR A 169 5.46 -10.46 15.38
N HIS A 170 5.15 -9.32 14.80
CA HIS A 170 6.09 -8.53 14.02
C HIS A 170 6.85 -7.61 14.98
N LYS A 171 8.18 -7.68 14.99
CA LYS A 171 9.02 -6.91 15.93
C LYS A 171 8.70 -5.43 15.91
N SER A 172 8.84 -4.80 17.07
CA SER A 172 8.67 -3.37 17.22
C SER A 172 9.62 -2.59 16.31
N HIS A 173 9.12 -1.53 15.75
CA HIS A 173 9.87 -0.61 14.92
C HIS A 173 9.14 0.71 14.79
N HIS A 174 9.83 1.73 14.39
CA HIS A 174 9.24 3.02 14.03
C HIS A 174 9.76 3.47 12.66
N HIS A 175 9.05 4.39 12.05
CA HIS A 175 9.47 5.07 10.81
C HIS A 175 8.77 6.43 10.70
N HIS A 176 9.40 7.36 9.97
CA HIS A 176 8.90 8.73 9.87
C HIS A 176 7.82 8.94 8.81
N GLY A 177 7.78 8.13 7.79
CA GLY A 177 6.75 8.28 6.79
C GLY A 177 5.53 7.43 7.08
N GLY A 178 4.52 7.86 7.71
CA GLY A 178 3.29 7.14 8.05
C GLY A 178 3.02 5.84 7.28
N ALA A 179 2.09 5.06 7.69
CA ALA A 179 1.63 3.88 6.96
C ALA A 179 0.14 3.70 7.20
N ILE A 180 -0.57 3.33 6.14
CA ILE A 180 -1.94 2.82 6.26
C ILE A 180 -1.85 1.30 6.18
N LEU A 181 -2.33 0.62 7.20
CA LEU A 181 -2.30 -0.83 7.32
C LEU A 181 -3.72 -1.37 7.18
N LEU A 182 -3.93 -2.29 6.25
CA LEU A 182 -5.16 -3.05 6.08
C LEU A 182 -4.91 -4.49 6.50
N ILE A 183 -5.71 -5.01 7.42
CA ILE A 183 -5.65 -6.41 7.83
C ILE A 183 -6.41 -7.26 6.82
N LEU A 184 -5.69 -8.14 6.15
CA LEU A 184 -6.24 -9.03 5.11
C LEU A 184 -6.72 -10.37 5.68
N ARG A 185 -6.22 -10.78 6.86
CA ARG A 185 -6.54 -12.06 7.47
C ARG A 185 -6.20 -12.07 8.96
N SER A 186 -6.97 -12.83 9.74
CA SER A 186 -6.81 -13.08 11.17
C SER A 186 -7.24 -11.91 12.06
N LYS A 187 -6.92 -11.99 13.34
CA LYS A 187 -7.19 -10.98 14.38
C LYS A 187 -6.03 -10.88 15.35
N GLY A 188 -5.96 -9.75 16.04
CA GLY A 188 -4.91 -9.51 17.02
C GLY A 188 -4.96 -8.10 17.55
N TYR A 189 -3.81 -7.58 17.95
CA TYR A 189 -3.68 -6.21 18.40
C TYR A 189 -2.33 -5.61 18.01
N THR A 190 -2.27 -4.30 18.03
CA THR A 190 -1.04 -3.53 17.86
C THR A 190 -0.80 -2.71 19.11
N LEU A 191 0.41 -2.78 19.66
CA LEU A 191 0.90 -1.83 20.64
C LEU A 191 1.61 -0.70 19.91
N MET A 192 1.34 0.53 20.36
CA MET A 192 1.96 1.75 19.80
C MET A 192 2.36 2.66 20.95
N TRP A 193 3.53 3.31 20.84
CA TRP A 193 4.03 4.24 21.88
C TRP A 193 5.00 5.26 21.28
N PRO A 194 5.12 6.45 21.91
CA PRO A 194 6.09 7.45 21.49
C PRO A 194 7.53 6.91 21.51
N LYS A 195 8.35 7.33 20.57
CA LYS A 195 9.73 6.83 20.50
C LYS A 195 10.57 7.23 21.72
N GLU A 196 10.20 8.31 22.38
CA GLU A 196 10.83 8.84 23.58
C GLU A 196 10.72 7.86 24.76
N ALA A 197 9.70 7.02 24.79
CA ALA A 197 9.53 5.94 25.76
C ALA A 197 10.45 4.73 25.53
N GLY A 198 11.41 4.85 24.59
CA GLY A 198 12.41 3.81 24.31
C GLY A 198 11.83 2.55 23.64
N ILE A 199 12.66 1.52 23.50
CA ILE A 199 12.26 0.26 22.88
C ILE A 199 11.56 -0.71 23.83
N ARG A 200 11.61 -0.43 25.14
CA ARG A 200 11.05 -1.28 26.21
C ARG A 200 10.19 -0.46 27.18
N PRO A 201 9.10 0.17 26.71
CA PRO A 201 8.36 1.16 27.48
C PRO A 201 7.91 0.64 28.85
N TYR A 202 7.49 -0.61 28.96
CA TYR A 202 7.08 -1.18 30.25
C TYR A 202 8.23 -1.32 31.24
N LYS A 203 9.46 -1.65 30.78
CA LYS A 203 10.63 -1.75 31.64
C LYS A 203 11.18 -0.39 32.05
N GLU A 204 10.98 0.59 31.21
CA GLU A 204 11.47 1.96 31.38
C GLU A 204 10.46 2.85 32.11
N GLY A 205 9.33 2.29 32.57
CA GLY A 205 8.32 3.00 33.35
C GLY A 205 7.26 3.75 32.56
N TYR A 206 7.28 3.64 31.23
CA TYR A 206 6.35 4.33 30.32
C TYR A 206 5.15 3.46 29.89
N GLY A 207 4.80 2.44 30.66
CA GLY A 207 3.70 1.54 30.33
C GLY A 207 2.36 2.25 30.11
N ASN A 208 2.12 3.37 30.78
CA ASN A 208 0.90 4.18 30.62
C ASN A 208 0.82 4.93 29.29
N GLU A 209 1.94 5.07 28.58
CA GLU A 209 1.99 5.69 27.24
C GLU A 209 1.76 4.71 26.12
N VAL A 210 1.67 3.41 26.43
CA VAL A 210 1.44 2.38 25.45
C VAL A 210 -0.04 2.27 25.11
N VAL A 211 -0.38 2.54 23.87
CA VAL A 211 -1.73 2.40 23.33
C VAL A 211 -1.89 1.02 22.69
N LYS A 212 -2.89 0.28 23.12
CA LYS A 212 -3.29 -1.00 22.51
C LYS A 212 -4.50 -0.80 21.61
N VAL A 213 -4.39 -1.25 20.36
CA VAL A 213 -5.48 -1.22 19.38
C VAL A 213 -5.75 -2.64 18.89
N ASP A 214 -6.93 -3.16 19.17
CA ASP A 214 -7.34 -4.46 18.66
C ASP A 214 -7.75 -4.35 17.18
N TRP A 215 -7.50 -5.40 16.42
CA TRP A 215 -7.85 -5.46 15.00
C TRP A 215 -8.32 -6.87 14.58
N LYS A 216 -9.04 -6.91 13.49
CA LYS A 216 -9.50 -8.12 12.80
C LYS A 216 -9.44 -7.90 11.28
N GLU A 217 -9.73 -8.92 10.51
CA GLU A 217 -9.86 -8.81 9.05
C GLU A 217 -10.75 -7.63 8.66
N GLY A 218 -10.29 -6.85 7.67
CA GLY A 218 -10.94 -5.62 7.21
C GLY A 218 -10.65 -4.38 8.07
N SER A 219 -9.94 -4.50 9.20
CA SER A 219 -9.54 -3.35 10.01
C SER A 219 -8.47 -2.52 9.32
N PHE A 220 -8.60 -1.20 9.47
CA PHE A 220 -7.57 -0.23 9.11
C PHE A 220 -6.93 0.33 10.36
N LEU A 221 -5.62 0.51 10.33
CA LEU A 221 -4.90 1.24 11.36
C LEU A 221 -3.75 2.05 10.74
N SER A 222 -3.45 3.18 11.37
CA SER A 222 -2.33 4.04 11.00
C SER A 222 -1.54 4.38 12.24
N PRO A 223 -0.38 3.73 12.47
CA PRO A 223 0.48 4.12 13.56
C PRO A 223 0.91 5.59 13.41
N PRO A 224 0.90 6.40 14.49
CA PRO A 224 1.39 7.76 14.42
C PRO A 224 2.82 7.83 13.89
N THR A 225 3.12 8.88 13.14
CA THR A 225 4.45 9.09 12.58
C THR A 225 5.51 9.16 13.68
N GLY A 226 6.57 8.37 13.54
CA GLY A 226 7.66 8.31 14.50
C GLY A 226 7.39 7.43 15.72
N TRP A 227 6.18 6.97 15.95
CA TRP A 227 5.88 6.08 17.06
C TRP A 227 6.37 4.66 16.79
N PHE A 228 6.86 3.99 17.82
CA PHE A 228 7.03 2.54 17.80
C PHE A 228 5.69 1.85 17.65
N HIS A 229 5.68 0.77 16.90
CA HIS A 229 4.52 -0.11 16.81
C HIS A 229 4.96 -1.56 16.66
N GLN A 230 4.17 -2.45 17.26
CA GLN A 230 4.40 -3.89 17.30
C GLN A 230 3.06 -4.61 17.11
N HIS A 231 3.01 -5.57 16.18
CA HIS A 231 1.76 -6.27 15.82
C HIS A 231 1.78 -7.69 16.33
N PHE A 232 0.70 -8.11 16.99
CA PHE A 232 0.57 -9.44 17.61
C PHE A 232 -0.60 -10.19 16.99
N ASN A 233 -0.36 -11.43 16.55
CA ASN A 233 -1.42 -12.33 16.06
C ASN A 233 -1.98 -13.16 17.22
N THR A 234 -3.25 -12.97 17.53
CA THR A 234 -3.99 -13.74 18.54
C THR A 234 -5.07 -14.64 17.92
N GLY A 235 -5.14 -14.69 16.60
CA GLY A 235 -6.07 -15.56 15.89
C GLY A 235 -5.56 -16.98 15.75
N ALA A 236 -6.38 -17.81 15.12
CA ALA A 236 -6.09 -19.24 14.89
C ALA A 236 -5.40 -19.52 13.54
N GLU A 237 -5.08 -18.49 12.78
CA GLU A 237 -4.45 -18.57 11.47
C GLU A 237 -3.36 -17.49 11.32
N PRO A 238 -2.43 -17.60 10.36
CA PRO A 238 -1.44 -16.57 10.11
C PRO A 238 -2.10 -15.21 9.85
N ALA A 239 -1.64 -14.16 10.53
CA ALA A 239 -2.10 -12.80 10.28
C ALA A 239 -1.41 -12.24 9.04
N ARG A 240 -2.19 -11.62 8.16
CA ARG A 240 -1.68 -10.98 6.94
C ARG A 240 -2.16 -9.54 6.88
N GLN A 241 -1.25 -8.64 6.54
CA GLN A 241 -1.55 -7.23 6.34
C GLN A 241 -0.99 -6.72 5.01
N LEU A 242 -1.68 -5.74 4.44
CA LEU A 242 -1.23 -4.91 3.34
C LEU A 242 -0.95 -3.51 3.88
N ALA A 243 0.26 -3.03 3.68
CA ALA A 243 0.66 -1.69 4.10
C ALA A 243 0.88 -0.80 2.88
N PHE A 244 0.41 0.44 2.96
CA PHE A 244 0.65 1.48 1.97
C PHE A 244 1.47 2.61 2.59
N ARG A 245 2.38 3.16 1.80
CA ARG A 245 3.23 4.29 2.19
C ARG A 245 3.46 5.22 1.01
N TYR A 246 3.63 6.49 1.30
CA TYR A 246 4.18 7.42 0.34
C TYR A 246 5.71 7.37 0.38
N THR A 247 6.37 7.19 -0.77
CA THR A 247 7.83 7.23 -0.89
C THR A 247 8.25 7.44 -2.34
N THR A 248 9.51 7.77 -2.55
CA THR A 248 10.08 7.80 -3.91
C THR A 248 10.47 6.40 -4.35
N GLN A 249 10.14 6.04 -5.58
CA GLN A 249 10.31 4.73 -6.16
C GLN A 249 11.72 4.17 -6.13
N SER A 250 12.64 4.92 -6.65
CA SER A 250 13.97 4.37 -6.98
C SER A 250 14.94 4.33 -5.81
N GLY A 251 14.58 4.85 -4.64
CA GLY A 251 15.54 5.11 -3.58
C GLY A 251 16.63 6.11 -3.96
N LYS A 252 16.66 6.61 -5.21
CA LYS A 252 17.61 7.61 -5.69
C LYS A 252 17.30 9.00 -5.16
N TYR A 253 16.02 9.32 -4.98
CA TYR A 253 15.55 10.59 -4.43
C TYR A 253 14.71 10.32 -3.19
N ARG A 254 15.36 10.09 -2.06
CA ARG A 254 14.67 9.95 -0.79
C ARG A 254 14.31 11.32 -0.25
N LEU A 255 13.17 11.82 -0.62
CA LEU A 255 12.58 12.99 0.02
C LEU A 255 12.10 12.59 1.43
N GLY A 256 12.97 12.31 2.35
CA GLY A 256 12.77 12.22 3.79
C GLY A 256 11.48 11.61 4.39
N ILE A 257 10.48 11.34 3.58
CA ILE A 257 9.13 10.95 4.01
C ILE A 257 9.02 9.45 4.31
N GLY A 258 9.94 8.63 3.82
CA GLY A 258 9.84 7.17 3.96
C GLY A 258 10.80 6.52 4.94
N LYS A 259 12.02 7.00 5.05
CA LYS A 259 13.06 6.47 5.94
C LYS A 259 14.04 7.59 6.25
N ALA A 260 13.95 8.16 7.44
CA ALA A 260 15.02 9.00 7.93
C ALA A 260 16.27 8.13 8.11
N LEU A 261 17.37 8.56 7.53
CA LEU A 261 18.69 8.13 7.92
C LEU A 261 19.18 9.14 8.96
N ASN A 262 19.90 8.70 9.96
CA ASN A 262 20.65 9.64 10.80
C ASN A 262 21.73 10.33 9.91
N ARG A 263 22.42 11.33 10.49
CA ARG A 263 23.50 12.07 9.79
C ARG A 263 24.62 11.18 9.26
N GLU A 264 24.75 9.96 9.75
CA GLU A 264 25.78 8.98 9.37
C GLU A 264 25.26 7.96 8.34
N GLY A 265 24.02 8.12 7.82
CA GLY A 265 23.44 7.21 6.86
C GLY A 265 22.86 5.93 7.46
N VAL A 266 22.84 5.81 8.77
CA VAL A 266 22.28 4.66 9.50
C VAL A 266 20.76 4.79 9.59
N ARG A 267 20.03 3.68 9.46
CA ARG A 267 18.59 3.65 9.60
C ARG A 267 18.14 4.08 10.99
N THR A 268 17.21 5.00 11.05
CA THR A 268 16.60 5.44 12.31
C THR A 268 15.51 4.50 12.84
N SER A 269 15.14 3.45 12.10
CA SER A 269 14.25 2.43 12.62
C SER A 269 15.03 1.44 13.49
N THR A 270 14.75 1.42 14.76
CA THR A 270 15.27 0.44 15.72
C THR A 270 14.34 -0.78 15.74
N ARG A 271 14.90 -1.96 15.88
CA ARG A 271 14.17 -3.23 15.99
C ARG A 271 14.67 -3.99 17.18
N GLU A 272 13.77 -4.64 17.91
CA GLU A 272 14.11 -5.67 18.88
C GLU A 272 14.65 -6.94 18.23
#